data_ce7a8f46bf26eacebccfa60209f66ada
#
_entry.id   ce7a8f46bf26eacebccfa60209f66ada
#
_cell.length_a   1.000
_cell.length_b   1.000
_cell.length_c   1.000
_cell.angle_alpha   90.00
_cell.angle_beta   90.00
_cell.angle_gamma   90.00
#
_symmetry.space_group_name_H-M   'P 1'
#
loop_
_entity.id
_entity.type
_entity.pdbx_description
1 polymer ?
#
loop_
_entity_poly.entity_id
_entity_poly.type
_entity_poly.pdbx_seq_one_letter_code
_entity_poly.pdbx_strand_id
1 'polypeptide(L)'
;MKHSKLFIFAIMTTLAVSGCKHQAATYPTDTLTTKNGSQLTITFFKHASLAIETEGRHIYIDPISQYADYASLPKADLILITHSHYDHLDSAAVAALSTAATTVVCDRTSSETLGGKCLTMKPGDTLAPRDYLSIEACLLYTSDAANDRISVDL
;
A
#
# COMPACT_ATOMS: atom_id res chain seq x y z
N MET A 1 -5.33 78.34 -9.52
CA MET A 1 -5.11 77.03 -10.16
C MET A 1 -5.21 75.92 -9.07
N LYS A 2 -6.34 75.15 -9.05
CA LYS A 2 -6.62 74.15 -8.06
C LYS A 2 -6.26 72.77 -8.67
N HIS A 3 -5.25 72.13 -8.11
CA HIS A 3 -4.88 70.77 -8.50
C HIS A 3 -5.76 69.77 -7.75
N SER A 4 -6.67 69.10 -8.43
CA SER A 4 -7.49 67.99 -7.92
C SER A 4 -6.63 66.71 -7.94
N LYS A 5 -6.41 66.13 -6.77
CA LYS A 5 -5.74 64.83 -6.65
C LYS A 5 -6.78 63.73 -6.72
N LEU A 6 -6.76 62.98 -7.82
CA LEU A 6 -7.60 61.78 -8.02
C LEU A 6 -6.98 60.61 -7.26
N PHE A 7 -7.66 60.14 -6.18
CA PHE A 7 -7.31 58.94 -5.49
C PHE A 7 -7.99 57.76 -6.16
N ILE A 8 -7.21 56.91 -6.83
CA ILE A 8 -7.70 55.63 -7.38
C ILE A 8 -7.59 54.58 -6.25
N PHE A 9 -8.76 54.18 -5.71
CA PHE A 9 -8.87 53.05 -4.80
C PHE A 9 -8.85 51.76 -5.62
N ALA A 10 -7.73 51.04 -5.59
CA ALA A 10 -7.65 49.71 -6.14
C ALA A 10 -8.31 48.72 -5.15
N ILE A 11 -9.52 48.25 -5.48
CA ILE A 11 -10.18 47.17 -4.73
C ILE A 11 -9.53 45.86 -5.16
N MET A 12 -8.66 45.34 -4.30
CA MET A 12 -8.11 43.99 -4.42
C MET A 12 -9.19 43.00 -3.94
N THR A 13 -9.93 42.41 -4.85
CA THR A 13 -10.81 41.27 -4.58
C THR A 13 -9.93 40.00 -4.41
N THR A 14 -9.70 39.58 -3.16
CA THR A 14 -9.12 38.31 -2.88
C THR A 14 -10.15 37.20 -3.17
N LEU A 15 -9.97 36.47 -4.28
CA LEU A 15 -10.67 35.23 -4.51
C LEU A 15 -10.19 34.23 -3.45
N ALA A 16 -11.00 33.94 -2.45
CA ALA A 16 -10.81 32.80 -1.56
C ALA A 16 -11.11 31.53 -2.37
N VAL A 17 -10.04 30.87 -2.84
CA VAL A 17 -10.15 29.50 -3.38
C VAL A 17 -10.44 28.60 -2.20
N SER A 18 -11.73 28.24 -2.02
CA SER A 18 -12.14 27.20 -1.06
C SER A 18 -11.67 25.86 -1.59
N GLY A 19 -10.43 25.51 -1.28
CA GLY A 19 -9.92 24.18 -1.56
C GLY A 19 -10.73 23.16 -0.75
N CYS A 20 -11.49 22.29 -1.41
CA CYS A 20 -12.01 21.09 -0.78
C CYS A 20 -10.81 20.33 -0.18
N LYS A 21 -10.63 20.42 1.14
CA LYS A 21 -9.72 19.54 1.87
C LYS A 21 -10.30 18.12 1.75
N HIS A 22 -9.75 17.31 0.86
CA HIS A 22 -9.98 15.87 0.87
C HIS A 22 -9.52 15.40 2.24
N GLN A 23 -10.44 15.03 3.11
CA GLN A 23 -10.12 14.46 4.41
C GLN A 23 -9.52 13.09 4.12
N ALA A 24 -8.23 12.93 4.43
CA ALA A 24 -7.56 11.65 4.28
C ALA A 24 -8.35 10.60 5.07
N ALA A 25 -8.66 9.48 4.44
CA ALA A 25 -9.32 8.38 5.12
C ALA A 25 -8.43 7.92 6.28
N THR A 26 -9.00 7.81 7.49
CA THR A 26 -8.30 7.25 8.64
C THR A 26 -8.63 5.76 8.73
N TYR A 27 -7.60 4.93 8.71
CA TYR A 27 -7.74 3.48 8.85
C TYR A 27 -7.33 3.06 10.27
N PRO A 28 -7.93 1.99 10.83
CA PRO A 28 -7.46 1.41 12.09
C PRO A 28 -5.99 1.00 12.00
N THR A 29 -5.24 1.23 13.08
CA THR A 29 -3.82 0.87 13.16
C THR A 29 -3.49 0.25 14.50
N ASP A 30 -2.58 -0.74 14.49
CA ASP A 30 -1.90 -1.25 15.67
C ASP A 30 -0.41 -0.93 15.57
N THR A 31 0.22 -0.62 16.71
CA THR A 31 1.66 -0.38 16.77
C THR A 31 2.29 -1.32 17.79
N LEU A 32 3.32 -2.05 17.32
CA LEU A 32 4.08 -2.99 18.12
C LEU A 32 5.53 -2.51 18.27
N THR A 33 6.16 -2.85 19.38
CA THR A 33 7.61 -2.66 19.54
C THR A 33 8.31 -3.99 19.33
N THR A 34 9.21 -4.04 18.38
CA THR A 34 10.00 -5.23 18.07
C THR A 34 11.05 -5.49 19.16
N LYS A 35 11.67 -6.68 19.16
CA LYS A 35 12.69 -7.04 20.16
C LYS A 35 13.93 -6.14 20.15
N ASN A 36 14.25 -5.53 19.00
CA ASN A 36 15.35 -4.59 18.85
C ASN A 36 14.95 -3.12 19.18
N GLY A 37 13.70 -2.88 19.59
CA GLY A 37 13.18 -1.57 19.96
C GLY A 37 12.60 -0.74 18.81
N SER A 38 12.60 -1.26 17.58
CA SER A 38 11.97 -0.57 16.44
C SER A 38 10.44 -0.60 16.55
N GLN A 39 9.78 0.43 16.04
CA GLN A 39 8.32 0.46 15.93
C GLN A 39 7.88 -0.22 14.63
N LEU A 40 6.83 -1.03 14.74
CA LEU A 40 6.13 -1.66 13.62
C LEU A 40 4.68 -1.23 13.69
N THR A 41 4.18 -0.55 12.66
CA THR A 41 2.79 -0.10 12.55
C THR A 41 2.08 -0.95 11.50
N ILE A 42 0.95 -1.54 11.88
CA ILE A 42 0.07 -2.28 10.99
C ILE A 42 -1.17 -1.41 10.74
N THR A 43 -1.46 -1.12 9.47
CA THR A 43 -2.68 -0.41 9.05
C THR A 43 -3.62 -1.41 8.40
N PHE A 44 -4.86 -1.47 8.88
CA PHE A 44 -5.90 -2.37 8.37
C PHE A 44 -6.83 -1.59 7.44
N PHE A 45 -6.81 -1.90 6.14
CA PHE A 45 -7.71 -1.23 5.19
C PHE A 45 -9.09 -1.88 5.19
N LYS A 46 -9.16 -3.13 4.80
CA LYS A 46 -10.38 -3.97 4.82
C LYS A 46 -10.03 -5.37 4.35
N HIS A 47 -10.81 -6.39 4.79
CA HIS A 47 -10.64 -7.80 4.41
C HIS A 47 -9.21 -8.26 4.71
N ALA A 48 -8.46 -8.75 3.71
CA ALA A 48 -7.07 -9.14 3.84
C ALA A 48 -6.07 -8.01 3.52
N SER A 49 -6.56 -6.83 3.10
CA SER A 49 -5.70 -5.72 2.71
C SER A 49 -5.14 -5.00 3.93
N LEU A 50 -3.82 -5.00 4.06
CA LEU A 50 -3.12 -4.28 5.13
C LEU A 50 -1.79 -3.70 4.65
N ALA A 51 -1.26 -2.75 5.43
CA ALA A 51 0.10 -2.25 5.28
C ALA A 51 0.88 -2.41 6.57
N ILE A 52 2.16 -2.68 6.44
CA ILE A 52 3.12 -2.72 7.54
C ILE A 52 4.17 -1.64 7.26
N GLU A 53 4.37 -0.77 8.25
CA GLU A 53 5.45 0.22 8.24
C GLU A 53 6.42 -0.06 9.36
N THR A 54 7.71 -0.13 9.03
CA THR A 54 8.79 -0.26 10.01
C THR A 54 10.06 0.36 9.46
N GLU A 55 10.75 1.17 10.26
CA GLU A 55 12.02 1.82 9.90
C GLU A 55 11.97 2.56 8.54
N GLY A 56 10.82 3.19 8.23
CA GLY A 56 10.60 3.92 6.97
C GLY A 56 10.41 3.03 5.74
N ARG A 57 10.16 1.74 5.94
CA ARG A 57 9.84 0.77 4.89
C ARG A 57 8.36 0.49 4.87
N HIS A 58 7.79 0.34 3.67
CA HIS A 58 6.37 0.14 3.44
C HIS A 58 6.14 -1.21 2.73
N ILE A 59 5.43 -2.10 3.42
CA ILE A 59 5.04 -3.42 2.93
C ILE A 59 3.52 -3.43 2.80
N TYR A 60 2.99 -3.81 1.65
CA TYR A 60 1.55 -3.95 1.43
C TYR A 60 1.20 -5.40 1.16
N ILE A 61 0.10 -5.86 1.74
CA ILE A 61 -0.43 -7.22 1.57
C ILE A 61 -1.82 -7.10 0.97
N ASP A 62 -2.06 -7.82 -0.12
CA ASP A 62 -3.33 -7.89 -0.86
C ASP A 62 -3.97 -6.50 -1.09
N PRO A 63 -3.29 -5.52 -1.70
CA PRO A 63 -3.83 -4.19 -1.89
C PRO A 63 -4.96 -4.20 -2.94
N ILE A 64 -6.15 -3.68 -2.54
CA ILE A 64 -7.37 -3.61 -3.37
C ILE A 64 -7.86 -2.18 -3.45
N SER A 65 -7.93 -1.59 -4.65
CA SER A 65 -8.28 -0.18 -4.90
C SER A 65 -9.65 0.22 -4.34
N GLN A 66 -10.55 -0.75 -4.17
CA GLN A 66 -11.86 -0.51 -3.54
C GLN A 66 -11.74 -0.16 -2.05
N TYR A 67 -10.64 -0.53 -1.38
CA TYR A 67 -10.49 -0.39 0.06
C TYR A 67 -9.67 0.83 0.48
N ALA A 68 -8.79 1.33 -0.42
CA ALA A 68 -7.97 2.51 -0.16
C ALA A 68 -7.57 3.21 -1.47
N ASP A 69 -7.30 4.52 -1.39
CA ASP A 69 -6.64 5.27 -2.44
C ASP A 69 -5.11 5.08 -2.36
N TYR A 70 -4.63 3.98 -2.91
CA TYR A 70 -3.20 3.63 -2.89
C TYR A 70 -2.31 4.62 -3.66
N ALA A 71 -2.89 5.46 -4.53
CA ALA A 71 -2.12 6.49 -5.22
C ALA A 71 -1.68 7.61 -4.26
N SER A 72 -2.44 7.84 -3.18
CA SER A 72 -2.14 8.83 -2.14
C SER A 72 -1.24 8.30 -1.01
N LEU A 73 -0.97 6.99 -0.97
CA LEU A 73 -0.15 6.34 0.06
C LEU A 73 1.34 6.30 -0.34
N PRO A 74 2.24 6.08 0.63
CA PRO A 74 3.66 5.86 0.36
C PRO A 74 3.88 4.71 -0.62
N LYS A 75 4.92 4.82 -1.47
CA LYS A 75 5.27 3.74 -2.39
C LYS A 75 5.81 2.53 -1.63
N ALA A 76 5.54 1.35 -2.18
CA ALA A 76 5.92 0.10 -1.56
C ALA A 76 7.41 -0.23 -1.79
N ASP A 77 8.08 -0.72 -0.74
CA ASP A 77 9.31 -1.49 -0.87
C ASP A 77 9.00 -2.94 -1.25
N LEU A 78 7.89 -3.46 -0.74
CA LEU A 78 7.45 -4.83 -0.98
C LEU A 78 5.92 -4.89 -1.08
N ILE A 79 5.43 -5.67 -2.04
CA ILE A 79 4.01 -6.02 -2.18
C ILE A 79 3.91 -7.54 -2.13
N LEU A 80 3.05 -8.05 -1.26
CA LEU A 80 2.74 -9.46 -1.13
C LEU A 80 1.31 -9.71 -1.61
N ILE A 81 1.14 -10.65 -2.52
CA ILE A 81 -0.17 -11.11 -2.97
C ILE A 81 -0.31 -12.57 -2.55
N THR A 82 -1.31 -12.84 -1.72
CA THR A 82 -1.50 -14.19 -1.18
C THR A 82 -2.01 -15.16 -2.23
N HIS A 83 -2.92 -14.72 -3.10
CA HIS A 83 -3.44 -15.52 -4.21
C HIS A 83 -4.23 -14.66 -5.22
N SER A 84 -4.61 -15.25 -6.34
CA SER A 84 -5.14 -14.57 -7.52
C SER A 84 -6.64 -14.21 -7.49
N HIS A 85 -7.36 -14.38 -6.37
CA HIS A 85 -8.76 -14.01 -6.30
C HIS A 85 -8.94 -12.48 -6.36
N TYR A 86 -10.07 -12.02 -6.88
CA TYR A 86 -10.37 -10.60 -7.16
C TYR A 86 -10.38 -9.70 -5.92
N ASP A 87 -10.55 -10.25 -4.75
CA ASP A 87 -10.55 -9.59 -3.44
C ASP A 87 -9.17 -9.61 -2.75
N HIS A 88 -8.14 -10.19 -3.42
CA HIS A 88 -6.75 -10.25 -2.99
C HIS A 88 -5.76 -9.71 -4.05
N LEU A 89 -6.10 -9.75 -5.33
CA LEU A 89 -5.27 -9.28 -6.44
C LEU A 89 -5.95 -8.17 -7.22
N ASP A 90 -5.37 -6.96 -7.18
CA ASP A 90 -5.75 -5.80 -7.96
C ASP A 90 -4.54 -5.18 -8.63
N SER A 91 -4.43 -5.36 -9.95
CA SER A 91 -3.30 -4.85 -10.74
C SER A 91 -3.19 -3.31 -10.71
N ALA A 92 -4.31 -2.59 -10.54
CA ALA A 92 -4.32 -1.13 -10.46
C ALA A 92 -3.72 -0.67 -9.12
N ALA A 93 -4.08 -1.32 -8.00
CA ALA A 93 -3.50 -1.04 -6.69
C ALA A 93 -2.00 -1.36 -6.67
N VAL A 94 -1.60 -2.52 -7.21
CA VAL A 94 -0.18 -2.90 -7.35
C VAL A 94 0.58 -1.87 -8.17
N ALA A 95 0.05 -1.42 -9.31
CA ALA A 95 0.69 -0.41 -10.15
C ALA A 95 0.79 0.95 -9.43
N ALA A 96 -0.27 1.36 -8.69
CA ALA A 96 -0.29 2.61 -7.94
C ALA A 96 0.79 2.65 -6.84
N LEU A 97 1.08 1.52 -6.20
CA LEU A 97 2.09 1.40 -5.14
C LEU A 97 3.51 1.21 -5.66
N SER A 98 3.66 0.67 -6.88
CA SER A 98 4.96 0.24 -7.41
C SER A 98 5.84 1.38 -7.89
N THR A 99 7.16 1.17 -7.75
CA THR A 99 8.24 1.90 -8.39
C THR A 99 9.20 0.89 -9.05
N ALA A 100 10.25 1.36 -9.70
CA ALA A 100 11.30 0.49 -10.22
C ALA A 100 12.06 -0.31 -9.12
N ALA A 101 12.01 0.17 -7.86
CA ALA A 101 12.66 -0.47 -6.71
C ALA A 101 11.73 -1.42 -5.94
N THR A 102 10.43 -1.40 -6.20
CA THR A 102 9.43 -2.24 -5.53
C THR A 102 9.63 -3.70 -5.91
N THR A 103 9.65 -4.58 -4.92
CA THR A 103 9.58 -6.03 -5.13
C THR A 103 8.13 -6.50 -4.97
N VAL A 104 7.65 -7.34 -5.88
CA VAL A 104 6.34 -8.00 -5.77
C VAL A 104 6.58 -9.49 -5.60
N VAL A 105 5.96 -10.08 -4.58
CA VAL A 105 5.99 -11.52 -4.30
C VAL A 105 4.57 -12.05 -4.35
N CYS A 106 4.35 -13.16 -5.05
CA CYS A 106 3.02 -13.71 -5.24
C CYS A 106 3.06 -15.19 -5.65
N ASP A 107 1.90 -15.82 -5.77
CA ASP A 107 1.76 -17.12 -6.40
C ASP A 107 1.94 -17.06 -7.94
N ARG A 108 2.05 -18.23 -8.59
CA ARG A 108 2.25 -18.31 -10.05
C ARG A 108 1.12 -17.64 -10.83
N THR A 109 -0.14 -17.89 -10.47
CA THR A 109 -1.32 -17.38 -11.19
C THR A 109 -1.41 -15.87 -11.10
N SER A 110 -1.14 -15.30 -9.91
CA SER A 110 -1.03 -13.85 -9.70
C SER A 110 0.10 -13.25 -10.53
N SER A 111 1.24 -13.91 -10.61
CA SER A 111 2.37 -13.46 -11.44
C SER A 111 2.02 -13.39 -12.92
N GLU A 112 1.33 -14.39 -13.45
CA GLU A 112 0.85 -14.40 -14.83
C GLU A 112 -0.09 -13.22 -15.11
N THR A 113 -1.02 -12.94 -14.19
CA THR A 113 -1.93 -11.78 -14.25
C THR A 113 -1.17 -10.44 -14.22
N LEU A 114 -0.08 -10.34 -13.45
CA LEU A 114 0.77 -9.16 -13.33
C LEU A 114 1.87 -9.06 -14.42
N GLY A 115 1.83 -9.92 -15.44
CA GLY A 115 2.77 -9.89 -16.57
C GLY A 115 4.13 -10.50 -16.29
N GLY A 116 4.23 -11.39 -15.30
CA GLY A 116 5.42 -12.22 -15.04
C GLY A 116 6.60 -11.49 -14.38
N LYS A 117 6.38 -10.32 -13.80
CA LYS A 117 7.45 -9.49 -13.19
C LYS A 117 7.59 -9.68 -11.67
N CYS A 118 7.04 -10.75 -11.13
CA CYS A 118 7.01 -11.01 -9.69
C CYS A 118 7.98 -12.14 -9.32
N LEU A 119 8.45 -12.12 -8.08
CA LEU A 119 9.05 -13.29 -7.45
C LEU A 119 7.93 -14.25 -7.07
N THR A 120 7.96 -15.48 -7.58
CA THR A 120 6.90 -16.45 -7.33
C THR A 120 7.26 -17.40 -6.20
N MET A 121 6.26 -17.70 -5.37
CA MET A 121 6.35 -18.70 -4.28
C MET A 121 5.22 -19.72 -4.39
N LYS A 122 5.47 -20.90 -3.86
CA LYS A 122 4.48 -21.96 -3.63
C LYS A 122 4.59 -22.47 -2.20
N PRO A 123 3.59 -23.17 -1.66
CA PRO A 123 3.65 -23.74 -0.32
C PRO A 123 4.94 -24.56 -0.07
N GLY A 124 5.61 -24.28 1.05
CA GLY A 124 6.89 -24.85 1.43
C GLY A 124 8.12 -24.05 0.97
N ASP A 125 7.95 -23.02 0.15
CA ASP A 125 9.06 -22.15 -0.22
C ASP A 125 9.36 -21.12 0.88
N THR A 126 10.65 -20.77 1.02
CA THR A 126 11.13 -19.65 1.84
C THR A 126 11.89 -18.69 0.96
N LEU A 127 11.65 -17.39 1.12
CA LEU A 127 12.28 -16.32 0.35
C LEU A 127 12.70 -15.19 1.29
N ALA A 128 13.91 -14.69 1.14
CA ALA A 128 14.39 -13.46 1.78
C ALA A 128 14.57 -12.36 0.72
N PRO A 129 13.49 -11.66 0.30
CA PRO A 129 13.56 -10.66 -0.76
C PRO A 129 14.28 -9.39 -0.31
N ARG A 130 14.47 -9.25 0.99
CA ARG A 130 15.18 -8.17 1.68
C ARG A 130 15.97 -8.76 2.85
N ASP A 131 17.03 -8.09 3.26
CA ASP A 131 17.92 -8.49 4.37
C ASP A 131 17.24 -8.46 5.75
N TYR A 132 16.15 -7.70 5.87
CA TYR A 132 15.38 -7.53 7.11
C TYR A 132 14.12 -8.41 7.17
N LEU A 133 13.82 -9.19 6.13
CA LEU A 133 12.54 -9.89 6.00
C LEU A 133 12.73 -11.27 5.39
N SER A 134 12.17 -12.28 6.06
CA SER A 134 11.97 -13.62 5.51
C SER A 134 10.49 -13.89 5.34
N ILE A 135 10.12 -14.52 4.23
CA ILE A 135 8.76 -14.91 3.89
C ILE A 135 8.75 -16.42 3.75
N GLU A 136 7.81 -17.07 4.42
CA GLU A 136 7.53 -18.50 4.26
C GLU A 136 6.13 -18.66 3.68
N ALA A 137 6.02 -19.45 2.59
CA ALA A 137 4.74 -19.82 2.00
C ALA A 137 4.18 -21.06 2.66
N CYS A 138 3.08 -20.92 3.38
CA CYS A 138 2.41 -22.01 4.05
C CYS A 138 1.11 -22.38 3.35
N LEU A 139 0.79 -23.69 3.33
CA LEU A 139 -0.54 -24.16 2.95
C LEU A 139 -1.52 -23.90 4.09
N LEU A 140 -2.54 -23.09 3.83
CA LEU A 140 -3.61 -22.88 4.80
C LEU A 140 -4.62 -24.03 4.70
N TYR A 141 -4.69 -24.88 5.73
CA TYR A 141 -5.70 -25.92 5.84
C TYR A 141 -7.08 -25.29 6.08
N THR A 142 -7.82 -25.04 5.01
CA THR A 142 -9.27 -24.81 5.08
C THR A 142 -9.97 -26.06 4.58
N SER A 143 -11.22 -26.28 4.98
CA SER A 143 -12.04 -27.41 4.52
C SER A 143 -12.24 -27.48 3.00
N ASP A 144 -11.84 -26.44 2.27
CA ASP A 144 -11.83 -26.39 0.81
C ASP A 144 -10.39 -26.50 0.30
N ALA A 145 -10.05 -27.64 -0.26
CA ALA A 145 -8.72 -28.04 -0.75
C ALA A 145 -8.23 -27.21 -1.98
N ALA A 146 -8.77 -26.02 -2.23
CA ALA A 146 -8.54 -25.23 -3.44
C ALA A 146 -7.73 -23.93 -3.21
N ASN A 147 -7.29 -23.60 -1.99
CA ASN A 147 -6.65 -22.32 -1.74
C ASN A 147 -5.21 -22.47 -1.19
N ASP A 148 -4.25 -22.41 -2.11
CA ASP A 148 -2.84 -22.16 -1.75
C ASP A 148 -2.70 -20.70 -1.29
N ARG A 149 -2.42 -20.47 -0.03
CA ARG A 149 -2.23 -19.13 0.55
C ARG A 149 -0.80 -18.95 1.02
N ILE A 150 -0.27 -17.74 0.85
CA ILE A 150 1.03 -17.32 1.37
C ILE A 150 0.81 -16.63 2.72
N SER A 151 1.52 -17.05 3.77
CA SER A 151 1.58 -16.35 5.05
C SER A 151 2.95 -15.70 5.25
N VAL A 152 3.01 -14.64 6.05
CA VAL A 152 4.22 -13.87 6.33
C VAL A 152 4.53 -13.96 7.82
N ASP A 153 5.73 -14.42 8.16
CA ASP A 153 6.32 -14.27 9.50
C ASP A 153 7.32 -13.10 9.49
N LEU A 154 7.12 -12.15 10.39
CA LEU A 154 7.94 -10.95 10.59
C LEU A 154 8.85 -11.08 11.79
#